data_b816b5fdc6ae4108adbdb00fc0550a05
#
_entry.id   b816b5fdc6ae4108adbdb00fc0550a05
#
_cell.length_a   1.000
_cell.length_b   1.000
_cell.length_c   1.000
_cell.angle_alpha   90.00
_cell.angle_beta   90.00
_cell.angle_gamma   90.00
#
_symmetry.space_group_name_H-M   'P 1'
#
loop_
_entity.id
_entity.type
_entity.pdbx_description
1 polymer ?
#
loop_
_entity_poly.entity_id
_entity_poly.type
_entity_poly.pdbx_seq_one_letter_code
_entity_poly.pdbx_strand_id
1 'polypeptide(L)'
;MERARNIEHGDFASPVCLALAKTARRKPREIAERVVANLPPSDLIARVEIAGPGFINFYIHDDAFRNQIPEILASPETYGRSDIGNGKRIQIEYVSANPTGPLHVGHGRGAAYGAALATLLTTVGFSVHREYYVNDAGRQMDILALSVWLRYLALCGDEVPFPNNGYQGDYIWDIAATLHREHGERYRVAPTRETGFPAISADADPEGYLDALIAWVKSALGEVGFAMVHGLGLQALIEDIRGDLKHFGVLFDEWFSERALMDSGAVDKTLARLRKTGHLYEQAGAWWFRSTDFGDEKDRVVIRENGLPTYFASDIAYHANKKERGFDQIIDIWGADHHGYVTRVKAAMAALGKDTSELTMLLVQFANLYRGGELVQMSTRSGDFVTLRELRQEVGTDAARFFYIMRRSDQHFDFDLDLAKSQTADNPVYYVQYAHARVCSLMEQLGKRGLDWNAEVAVDSLHRLVEPQELTLSRSLSRYPEVVESAALAYEPHQLAFFLRDLATNFHTYYNAYTFLVADTALRNARLALAMATRHVLRNGLAILGVSAPKSM
;
A
#
# COMPACT_ATOMS: atom_id res chain seq x y z
N MET A 1 -23.41 13.21 -13.72
CA MET A 1 -22.69 13.52 -14.98
C MET A 1 -21.40 12.71 -14.92
N GLU A 2 -21.04 12.03 -16.00
CA GLU A 2 -19.88 11.16 -16.08
C GLU A 2 -19.05 11.56 -17.30
N ARG A 3 -17.74 11.30 -17.28
CA ARG A 3 -16.92 11.48 -18.48
C ARG A 3 -17.35 10.48 -19.55
N ALA A 4 -17.44 10.94 -20.79
CA ALA A 4 -17.77 10.07 -21.90
C ALA A 4 -16.65 9.06 -22.14
N ARG A 5 -17.00 7.79 -22.38
CA ARG A 5 -16.00 6.73 -22.67
C ARG A 5 -15.37 6.87 -24.06
N ASN A 6 -16.11 7.45 -24.99
CA ASN A 6 -15.64 7.73 -26.35
C ASN A 6 -15.78 9.24 -26.61
N ILE A 7 -14.74 9.86 -27.13
CA ILE A 7 -14.70 11.30 -27.46
C ILE A 7 -15.77 11.71 -28.49
N GLU A 8 -16.23 10.77 -29.31
CA GLU A 8 -17.34 10.98 -30.26
C GLU A 8 -18.66 11.30 -29.53
N HIS A 9 -18.78 10.92 -28.26
CA HIS A 9 -19.93 11.21 -27.41
C HIS A 9 -19.72 12.43 -26.51
N GLY A 10 -18.76 13.30 -26.86
CA GLY A 10 -18.41 14.49 -26.11
C GLY A 10 -17.40 14.24 -24.99
N ASP A 11 -17.20 15.24 -24.14
CA ASP A 11 -16.31 15.19 -22.99
C ASP A 11 -17.04 14.60 -21.76
N PHE A 12 -18.33 14.88 -21.64
CA PHE A 12 -19.19 14.39 -20.55
C PHE A 12 -20.53 13.90 -21.10
N ALA A 13 -21.10 12.90 -20.42
CA ALA A 13 -22.42 12.37 -20.69
C ALA A 13 -23.26 12.30 -19.40
N SER A 14 -24.57 12.55 -19.53
CA SER A 14 -25.50 12.41 -18.42
C SER A 14 -26.63 11.42 -18.73
N PRO A 15 -26.80 10.32 -17.97
CA PRO A 15 -27.92 9.41 -18.09
C PRO A 15 -29.14 9.87 -17.26
N VAL A 16 -29.14 11.06 -16.70
CA VAL A 16 -30.14 11.54 -15.74
C VAL A 16 -31.58 11.42 -16.25
N CYS A 17 -31.79 11.64 -17.54
CA CYS A 17 -33.13 11.53 -18.14
C CYS A 17 -33.67 10.09 -18.18
N LEU A 18 -32.79 9.10 -18.25
CA LEU A 18 -33.15 7.69 -18.13
C LEU A 18 -33.65 7.38 -16.71
N ALA A 19 -32.93 7.88 -15.70
CA ALA A 19 -33.30 7.71 -14.29
C ALA A 19 -34.63 8.39 -13.95
N LEU A 20 -34.88 9.57 -14.50
CA LEU A 20 -36.08 10.37 -14.25
C LEU A 20 -37.33 9.87 -15.00
N ALA A 21 -37.20 9.06 -16.02
CA ALA A 21 -38.29 8.67 -16.92
C ALA A 21 -39.50 8.05 -16.20
N LYS A 22 -39.22 7.16 -15.26
CA LYS A 22 -40.27 6.49 -14.45
C LYS A 22 -41.02 7.45 -13.57
N THR A 23 -40.32 8.34 -12.86
CA THR A 23 -40.89 9.32 -11.95
C THR A 23 -41.67 10.41 -12.70
N ALA A 24 -41.11 10.89 -13.82
CA ALA A 24 -41.71 11.90 -14.67
C ALA A 24 -42.83 11.35 -15.56
N ARG A 25 -42.99 10.03 -15.66
CA ARG A 25 -43.93 9.33 -16.56
C ARG A 25 -43.86 9.82 -17.99
N ARG A 26 -42.63 10.04 -18.49
CA ARG A 26 -42.32 10.52 -19.84
C ARG A 26 -41.20 9.70 -20.47
N LYS A 27 -41.08 9.74 -21.80
CA LYS A 27 -39.96 9.11 -22.49
C LYS A 27 -38.67 9.85 -22.12
N PRO A 28 -37.56 9.15 -21.88
CA PRO A 28 -36.30 9.80 -21.49
C PRO A 28 -35.85 10.86 -22.51
N ARG A 29 -36.05 10.61 -23.80
CA ARG A 29 -35.70 11.57 -24.85
C ARG A 29 -36.49 12.87 -24.78
N GLU A 30 -37.79 12.82 -24.47
CA GLU A 30 -38.62 14.01 -24.27
C GLU A 30 -38.18 14.82 -23.04
N ILE A 31 -37.70 14.12 -22.01
CA ILE A 31 -37.12 14.76 -20.83
C ILE A 31 -35.81 15.45 -21.21
N ALA A 32 -34.93 14.77 -21.97
CA ALA A 32 -33.66 15.32 -22.44
C ALA A 32 -33.86 16.57 -23.31
N GLU A 33 -34.82 16.57 -24.22
CA GLU A 33 -35.17 17.73 -25.06
C GLU A 33 -35.59 18.94 -24.19
N ARG A 34 -36.39 18.70 -23.15
CA ARG A 34 -36.79 19.77 -22.21
C ARG A 34 -35.63 20.26 -21.34
N VAL A 35 -34.77 19.35 -20.87
CA VAL A 35 -33.58 19.72 -20.09
C VAL A 35 -32.66 20.58 -20.95
N VAL A 36 -32.33 20.13 -22.17
CA VAL A 36 -31.43 20.86 -23.06
C VAL A 36 -32.01 22.24 -23.45
N ALA A 37 -33.32 22.34 -23.72
CA ALA A 37 -33.99 23.61 -24.03
C ALA A 37 -33.97 24.62 -22.88
N ASN A 38 -33.75 24.17 -21.63
CA ASN A 38 -33.72 25.01 -20.44
C ASN A 38 -32.32 25.10 -19.79
N LEU A 39 -31.27 24.56 -20.44
CA LEU A 39 -29.92 24.75 -19.95
C LEU A 39 -29.54 26.25 -20.03
N PRO A 40 -28.95 26.80 -18.96
CA PRO A 40 -28.45 28.17 -19.00
C PRO A 40 -27.26 28.27 -19.97
N PRO A 41 -27.03 29.42 -20.60
CA PRO A 41 -25.80 29.66 -21.35
C PRO A 41 -24.56 29.43 -20.49
N SER A 42 -23.51 28.85 -21.09
CA SER A 42 -22.26 28.59 -20.39
C SER A 42 -21.08 28.75 -21.36
N ASP A 43 -20.09 29.54 -20.96
CA ASP A 43 -18.85 29.74 -21.71
C ASP A 43 -17.95 28.50 -21.74
N LEU A 44 -18.27 27.50 -20.92
CA LEU A 44 -17.53 26.23 -20.89
C LEU A 44 -18.03 25.23 -21.93
N ILE A 45 -19.31 25.33 -22.35
CA ILE A 45 -19.97 24.31 -23.18
C ILE A 45 -20.01 24.80 -24.63
N ALA A 46 -19.30 24.11 -25.50
CA ALA A 46 -19.30 24.38 -26.94
C ALA A 46 -20.61 23.93 -27.61
N ARG A 47 -21.12 22.75 -27.23
CA ARG A 47 -22.40 22.23 -27.74
C ARG A 47 -22.94 21.11 -26.84
N VAL A 48 -24.25 20.87 -26.95
CA VAL A 48 -24.94 19.77 -26.26
C VAL A 48 -25.71 18.95 -27.28
N GLU A 49 -25.63 17.63 -27.17
CA GLU A 49 -26.33 16.70 -28.07
C GLU A 49 -27.13 15.67 -27.27
N ILE A 50 -28.29 15.29 -27.80
CA ILE A 50 -29.11 14.20 -27.23
C ILE A 50 -28.83 12.92 -28.03
N ALA A 51 -28.25 11.93 -27.35
CA ALA A 51 -27.87 10.65 -27.94
C ALA A 51 -28.77 9.50 -27.47
N GLY A 52 -28.99 8.53 -28.35
CA GLY A 52 -29.74 7.32 -28.05
C GLY A 52 -31.12 7.57 -27.42
N PRO A 53 -31.46 6.83 -26.36
CA PRO A 53 -32.76 6.91 -25.71
C PRO A 53 -32.98 8.17 -24.84
N GLY A 54 -31.94 9.01 -24.63
CA GLY A 54 -32.05 10.23 -23.78
C GLY A 54 -30.80 10.52 -22.97
N PHE A 55 -29.62 10.11 -23.44
CA PHE A 55 -28.35 10.62 -22.92
C PHE A 55 -28.16 12.08 -23.37
N ILE A 56 -27.62 12.90 -22.50
CA ILE A 56 -27.22 14.28 -22.83
C ILE A 56 -25.69 14.31 -22.86
N ASN A 57 -25.12 14.56 -24.04
CA ASN A 57 -23.69 14.65 -24.26
C ASN A 57 -23.27 16.11 -24.30
N PHE A 58 -22.23 16.45 -23.55
CA PHE A 58 -21.67 17.79 -23.46
C PHE A 58 -20.29 17.82 -24.10
N TYR A 59 -20.08 18.76 -25.00
CA TYR A 59 -18.80 19.04 -25.62
C TYR A 59 -18.27 20.35 -25.05
N ILE A 60 -17.11 20.30 -24.47
CA ILE A 60 -16.48 21.42 -23.76
C ILE A 60 -15.61 22.21 -24.74
N HIS A 61 -15.56 23.53 -24.57
CA HIS A 61 -14.65 24.37 -25.34
C HIS A 61 -13.18 23.99 -25.06
N ASP A 62 -12.35 23.91 -26.10
CA ASP A 62 -10.93 23.58 -25.93
C ASP A 62 -10.19 24.56 -25.02
N ASP A 63 -10.62 25.82 -24.97
CA ASP A 63 -10.08 26.84 -24.06
C ASP A 63 -10.24 26.47 -22.58
N ALA A 64 -11.32 25.79 -22.21
CA ALA A 64 -11.52 25.34 -20.84
C ALA A 64 -10.44 24.34 -20.39
N PHE A 65 -9.95 23.50 -21.31
CA PHE A 65 -8.84 22.59 -21.05
C PHE A 65 -7.48 23.30 -21.07
N ARG A 66 -7.28 24.24 -22.00
CA ARG A 66 -6.06 25.05 -22.07
C ARG A 66 -5.88 25.92 -20.82
N ASN A 67 -6.98 26.44 -20.28
CA ASN A 67 -6.98 27.29 -19.07
C ASN A 67 -6.55 26.56 -17.79
N GLN A 68 -6.43 25.24 -17.80
CA GLN A 68 -5.81 24.48 -16.69
C GLN A 68 -4.27 24.60 -16.65
N ILE A 69 -3.64 24.91 -17.79
CA ILE A 69 -2.19 25.01 -17.89
C ILE A 69 -1.63 26.11 -16.97
N PRO A 70 -2.15 27.34 -16.95
CA PRO A 70 -1.75 28.39 -16.02
C PRO A 70 -1.88 27.96 -14.54
N GLU A 71 -2.95 27.26 -14.18
CA GLU A 71 -3.17 26.77 -12.83
C GLU A 71 -2.10 25.77 -12.41
N ILE A 72 -1.77 24.80 -13.29
CA ILE A 72 -0.70 23.82 -13.06
C ILE A 72 0.64 24.52 -12.89
N LEU A 73 0.93 25.53 -13.71
CA LEU A 73 2.20 26.26 -13.65
C LEU A 73 2.31 27.15 -12.42
N ALA A 74 1.20 27.74 -11.96
CA ALA A 74 1.15 28.57 -10.76
C ALA A 74 1.25 27.74 -9.47
N SER A 75 0.75 26.50 -9.49
CA SER A 75 0.70 25.62 -8.32
C SER A 75 1.33 24.26 -8.59
N PRO A 76 2.61 24.21 -9.02
CA PRO A 76 3.21 23.00 -9.61
C PRO A 76 3.38 21.84 -8.64
N GLU A 77 3.32 22.05 -7.32
CA GLU A 77 3.48 21.02 -6.29
C GLU A 77 2.15 20.61 -5.65
N THR A 78 1.12 21.45 -5.82
CA THR A 78 -0.16 21.24 -5.16
C THR A 78 -1.31 20.95 -6.12
N TYR A 79 -1.10 21.09 -7.43
CA TYR A 79 -2.11 20.74 -8.42
C TYR A 79 -2.52 19.26 -8.29
N GLY A 80 -3.83 19.04 -8.24
CA GLY A 80 -4.43 17.73 -7.98
C GLY A 80 -4.68 17.41 -6.51
N ARG A 81 -4.28 18.28 -5.58
CA ARG A 81 -4.70 18.18 -4.17
C ARG A 81 -6.13 18.70 -4.00
N SER A 82 -6.85 18.12 -3.06
CA SER A 82 -8.18 18.59 -2.65
C SER A 82 -8.36 18.42 -1.15
N ASP A 83 -9.47 18.94 -0.64
CA ASP A 83 -9.80 18.89 0.80
C ASP A 83 -11.11 18.12 1.05
N ILE A 84 -11.43 17.16 0.18
CA ILE A 84 -12.64 16.33 0.32
C ILE A 84 -12.62 15.48 1.59
N GLY A 85 -11.43 15.13 2.09
CA GLY A 85 -11.22 14.41 3.34
C GLY A 85 -11.57 15.23 4.57
N ASN A 86 -11.59 16.58 4.46
CA ASN A 86 -11.96 17.52 5.51
C ASN A 86 -11.28 17.23 6.86
N GLY A 87 -10.01 16.84 6.83
CA GLY A 87 -9.22 16.53 8.02
C GLY A 87 -9.66 15.30 8.81
N LYS A 88 -10.61 14.49 8.31
CA LYS A 88 -11.00 13.24 8.98
C LYS A 88 -9.79 12.35 9.21
N ARG A 89 -9.73 11.77 10.41
CA ARG A 89 -8.61 10.94 10.85
C ARG A 89 -8.79 9.50 10.39
N ILE A 90 -7.85 9.01 9.59
CA ILE A 90 -7.83 7.63 9.10
C ILE A 90 -6.60 6.92 9.67
N GLN A 91 -6.77 5.74 10.27
CA GLN A 91 -5.66 4.84 10.56
C GLN A 91 -5.56 3.80 9.45
N ILE A 92 -4.35 3.59 8.94
CA ILE A 92 -4.05 2.54 7.97
C ILE A 92 -3.01 1.61 8.56
N GLU A 93 -3.37 0.33 8.74
CA GLU A 93 -2.45 -0.74 9.08
C GLU A 93 -2.07 -1.52 7.84
N TYR A 94 -0.77 -1.77 7.64
CA TYR A 94 -0.29 -2.57 6.52
C TYR A 94 1.09 -3.17 6.77
N VAL A 95 1.44 -4.19 6.03
CA VAL A 95 2.61 -5.07 6.18
C VAL A 95 2.48 -5.95 7.40
N SER A 96 2.64 -5.43 8.61
CA SER A 96 2.49 -6.12 9.92
C SER A 96 3.06 -7.54 9.91
N ALA A 97 4.24 -7.74 9.28
CA ALA A 97 4.89 -9.03 9.20
C ALA A 97 5.46 -9.44 10.55
N ASN A 98 5.41 -10.74 10.86
CA ASN A 98 6.01 -11.27 12.09
C ASN A 98 7.52 -11.01 12.10
N PRO A 99 8.09 -10.51 13.21
CA PRO A 99 9.53 -10.25 13.33
C PRO A 99 10.32 -11.55 13.57
N THR A 100 10.22 -12.48 12.60
CA THR A 100 10.86 -13.80 12.65
C THR A 100 11.93 -13.97 11.56
N GLY A 101 12.10 -12.98 10.72
CA GLY A 101 13.10 -12.93 9.65
C GLY A 101 12.95 -11.67 8.79
N PRO A 102 13.82 -11.50 7.77
CA PRO A 102 13.75 -10.38 6.85
C PRO A 102 12.45 -10.39 6.02
N LEU A 103 12.03 -9.21 5.54
CA LEU A 103 10.87 -9.10 4.67
C LEU A 103 11.14 -9.81 3.33
N HIS A 104 10.20 -10.63 2.89
CA HIS A 104 10.23 -11.23 1.56
C HIS A 104 9.38 -10.44 0.55
N VAL A 105 9.55 -10.74 -0.73
CA VAL A 105 8.86 -10.06 -1.84
C VAL A 105 7.34 -10.05 -1.71
N GLY A 106 6.74 -11.04 -1.05
CA GLY A 106 5.30 -11.07 -0.77
C GLY A 106 4.82 -9.90 0.09
N HIS A 107 5.65 -9.40 1.02
CA HIS A 107 5.34 -8.21 1.82
C HIS A 107 5.46 -6.92 1.02
N GLY A 108 6.31 -6.90 -0.03
CA GLY A 108 6.60 -5.72 -0.84
C GLY A 108 5.36 -5.13 -1.50
N ARG A 109 4.44 -5.97 -1.99
CA ARG A 109 3.20 -5.52 -2.63
C ARG A 109 2.29 -4.79 -1.64
N GLY A 110 2.06 -5.38 -0.47
CA GLY A 110 1.29 -4.75 0.61
C GLY A 110 1.91 -3.44 1.08
N ALA A 111 3.25 -3.39 1.18
CA ALA A 111 4.01 -2.20 1.54
C ALA A 111 3.86 -1.07 0.51
N ALA A 112 4.03 -1.37 -0.78
CA ALA A 112 3.88 -0.39 -1.85
C ALA A 112 2.45 0.13 -1.96
N TYR A 113 1.46 -0.77 -1.90
CA TYR A 113 0.04 -0.44 -1.97
C TYR A 113 -0.39 0.41 -0.78
N GLY A 114 -0.08 0.00 0.46
CA GLY A 114 -0.44 0.72 1.67
C GLY A 114 0.16 2.13 1.74
N ALA A 115 1.44 2.26 1.39
CA ALA A 115 2.11 3.55 1.35
C ALA A 115 1.54 4.49 0.27
N ALA A 116 1.23 3.98 -0.92
CA ALA A 116 0.60 4.76 -1.99
C ALA A 116 -0.81 5.20 -1.61
N LEU A 117 -1.62 4.31 -1.02
CA LEU A 117 -2.95 4.62 -0.52
C LEU A 117 -2.92 5.69 0.58
N ALA A 118 -2.01 5.56 1.55
CA ALA A 118 -1.83 6.55 2.60
C ALA A 118 -1.49 7.95 2.03
N THR A 119 -0.64 8.00 1.00
CA THR A 119 -0.27 9.25 0.33
C THR A 119 -1.43 9.81 -0.48
N LEU A 120 -2.20 8.98 -1.20
CA LEU A 120 -3.41 9.39 -1.91
C LEU A 120 -4.42 10.05 -0.96
N LEU A 121 -4.75 9.38 0.14
CA LEU A 121 -5.70 9.89 1.13
C LEU A 121 -5.21 11.21 1.75
N THR A 122 -3.92 11.31 2.05
CA THR A 122 -3.33 12.57 2.54
C THR A 122 -3.44 13.68 1.48
N THR A 123 -3.24 13.35 0.20
CA THR A 123 -3.30 14.30 -0.91
C THR A 123 -4.71 14.90 -1.08
N VAL A 124 -5.75 14.16 -0.72
CA VAL A 124 -7.15 14.62 -0.80
C VAL A 124 -7.71 15.10 0.56
N GLY A 125 -6.85 15.44 1.52
CA GLY A 125 -7.23 16.17 2.73
C GLY A 125 -7.61 15.31 3.94
N PHE A 126 -7.34 13.99 3.94
CA PHE A 126 -7.46 13.17 5.16
C PHE A 126 -6.22 13.31 6.04
N SER A 127 -6.41 13.21 7.35
CA SER A 127 -5.33 13.07 8.34
C SER A 127 -5.03 11.57 8.54
N VAL A 128 -3.97 11.09 7.89
CA VAL A 128 -3.63 9.66 7.85
C VAL A 128 -2.58 9.29 8.87
N HIS A 129 -2.87 8.28 9.69
CA HIS A 129 -1.95 7.64 10.62
C HIS A 129 -1.57 6.24 10.11
N ARG A 130 -0.28 6.03 9.86
CA ARG A 130 0.29 4.78 9.33
C ARG A 130 0.78 3.91 10.48
N GLU A 131 0.27 2.70 10.58
CA GLU A 131 0.58 1.80 11.69
C GLU A 131 1.12 0.47 11.21
N TYR A 132 2.14 -0.01 11.90
CA TYR A 132 2.68 -1.36 11.78
C TYR A 132 2.41 -2.11 13.07
N TYR A 133 1.64 -3.19 13.02
CA TYR A 133 1.43 -4.07 14.16
C TYR A 133 2.63 -5.02 14.33
N VAL A 134 3.28 -4.95 15.47
CA VAL A 134 4.42 -5.78 15.83
C VAL A 134 3.92 -6.96 16.65
N ASN A 135 3.95 -8.15 16.09
CA ASN A 135 3.65 -9.40 16.79
C ASN A 135 4.87 -9.82 17.63
N ASP A 136 5.11 -9.11 18.74
CA ASP A 136 6.26 -9.29 19.63
C ASP A 136 5.94 -10.15 20.85
N ALA A 137 4.83 -10.89 20.81
CA ALA A 137 4.39 -11.80 21.86
C ALA A 137 4.24 -13.24 21.36
N GLY A 138 4.20 -14.19 22.30
CA GLY A 138 3.84 -15.58 22.01
C GLY A 138 4.99 -16.47 21.53
N ARG A 139 4.62 -17.71 21.15
CA ARG A 139 5.55 -18.83 20.89
C ARG A 139 6.57 -18.54 19.78
N GLN A 140 6.23 -17.75 18.76
CA GLN A 140 7.17 -17.43 17.68
C GLN A 140 8.38 -16.65 18.19
N MET A 141 8.17 -15.76 19.14
CA MET A 141 9.25 -15.01 19.76
C MET A 141 10.12 -15.89 20.68
N ASP A 142 9.51 -16.88 21.34
CA ASP A 142 10.27 -17.88 22.10
C ASP A 142 11.16 -18.72 21.17
N ILE A 143 10.65 -19.11 19.99
CA ILE A 143 11.44 -19.84 18.97
C ILE A 143 12.58 -18.97 18.46
N LEU A 144 12.34 -17.67 18.24
CA LEU A 144 13.39 -16.73 17.85
C LEU A 144 14.50 -16.66 18.88
N ALA A 145 14.15 -16.46 20.15
CA ALA A 145 15.10 -16.40 21.25
C ALA A 145 15.91 -17.71 21.37
N LEU A 146 15.23 -18.85 21.27
CA LEU A 146 15.88 -20.17 21.24
C LEU A 146 16.85 -20.28 20.06
N SER A 147 16.43 -19.93 18.86
CA SER A 147 17.26 -20.02 17.65
C SER A 147 18.53 -19.19 17.76
N VAL A 148 18.43 -17.96 18.25
CA VAL A 148 19.57 -17.08 18.53
C VAL A 148 20.50 -17.71 19.57
N TRP A 149 19.94 -18.21 20.67
CA TRP A 149 20.74 -18.76 21.75
C TRP A 149 21.45 -20.07 21.36
N LEU A 150 20.82 -20.93 20.56
CA LEU A 150 21.47 -22.16 20.05
C LEU A 150 22.66 -21.83 19.14
N ARG A 151 22.55 -20.80 18.27
CA ARG A 151 23.68 -20.34 17.46
C ARG A 151 24.77 -19.69 18.32
N TYR A 152 24.39 -18.98 19.38
CA TYR A 152 25.34 -18.44 20.34
C TYR A 152 26.09 -19.56 21.09
N LEU A 153 25.43 -20.65 21.51
CA LEU A 153 26.10 -21.81 22.09
C LEU A 153 27.11 -22.43 21.12
N ALA A 154 26.76 -22.57 19.85
CA ALA A 154 27.67 -23.04 18.82
C ALA A 154 28.91 -22.14 18.67
N LEU A 155 28.76 -20.80 18.77
CA LEU A 155 29.89 -19.88 18.80
C LEU A 155 30.76 -20.04 20.06
N CYS A 156 30.18 -20.47 21.17
CA CYS A 156 30.91 -20.79 22.41
C CYS A 156 31.56 -22.20 22.39
N GLY A 157 31.37 -22.97 21.32
CA GLY A 157 31.94 -24.32 21.16
C GLY A 157 31.06 -25.46 21.68
N ASP A 158 29.80 -25.20 22.00
CA ASP A 158 28.83 -26.23 22.43
C ASP A 158 27.95 -26.64 21.23
N GLU A 159 28.01 -27.91 20.86
CA GLU A 159 27.16 -28.45 19.79
C GLU A 159 25.82 -28.93 20.36
N VAL A 160 24.73 -28.31 19.89
CA VAL A 160 23.36 -28.72 20.16
C VAL A 160 22.65 -29.00 18.84
N PRO A 161 21.95 -30.15 18.71
CA PRO A 161 21.14 -30.40 17.52
C PRO A 161 20.12 -29.27 17.31
N PHE A 162 20.24 -28.59 16.15
CA PHE A 162 19.35 -27.47 15.86
C PHE A 162 18.00 -28.00 15.35
N PRO A 163 16.85 -27.54 15.94
CA PRO A 163 15.54 -28.05 15.55
C PRO A 163 15.17 -27.61 14.13
N ASN A 164 14.62 -28.53 13.32
CA ASN A 164 14.24 -28.28 11.92
C ASN A 164 13.14 -27.19 11.78
N ASN A 165 12.34 -27.01 12.82
CA ASN A 165 11.27 -26.01 12.92
C ASN A 165 11.71 -24.71 13.66
N GLY A 166 13.00 -24.57 13.96
CA GLY A 166 13.62 -23.31 14.39
C GLY A 166 13.96 -22.39 13.21
N TYR A 167 14.32 -21.13 13.48
CA TYR A 167 14.74 -20.19 12.44
C TYR A 167 16.20 -20.40 12.08
N GLN A 168 16.45 -20.77 10.80
CA GLN A 168 17.76 -21.27 10.36
C GLN A 168 18.57 -20.26 9.54
N GLY A 169 17.97 -19.12 9.12
CA GLY A 169 18.61 -18.15 8.23
C GLY A 169 19.90 -17.54 8.82
N ASP A 170 20.77 -17.04 7.95
CA ASP A 170 22.08 -16.47 8.32
C ASP A 170 21.94 -15.27 9.28
N TYR A 171 20.83 -14.53 9.22
CA TYR A 171 20.55 -13.44 10.14
C TYR A 171 20.55 -13.87 11.62
N ILE A 172 20.20 -15.14 11.92
CA ILE A 172 20.27 -15.69 13.29
C ILE A 172 21.72 -15.78 13.77
N TRP A 173 22.66 -16.15 12.87
CA TRP A 173 24.08 -16.16 13.18
C TRP A 173 24.62 -14.76 13.47
N ASP A 174 24.20 -13.75 12.71
CA ASP A 174 24.61 -12.34 12.93
C ASP A 174 24.13 -11.82 14.29
N ILE A 175 22.90 -12.16 14.67
CA ILE A 175 22.34 -11.80 15.98
C ILE A 175 23.09 -12.55 17.09
N ALA A 176 23.33 -13.84 16.94
CA ALA A 176 24.09 -14.64 17.89
C ALA A 176 25.55 -14.16 18.05
N ALA A 177 26.19 -13.78 16.96
CA ALA A 177 27.53 -13.20 16.97
C ALA A 177 27.54 -11.84 17.71
N THR A 178 26.49 -11.05 17.59
CA THR A 178 26.33 -9.80 18.36
C THR A 178 26.21 -10.11 19.85
N LEU A 179 25.37 -11.06 20.25
CA LEU A 179 25.25 -11.53 21.62
C LEU A 179 26.61 -11.98 22.20
N HIS A 180 27.35 -12.78 21.42
CA HIS A 180 28.67 -13.27 21.83
C HIS A 180 29.70 -12.14 21.94
N ARG A 181 29.73 -11.21 20.99
CA ARG A 181 30.64 -10.06 20.99
C ARG A 181 30.42 -9.13 22.19
N GLU A 182 29.17 -8.89 22.58
CA GLU A 182 28.81 -7.94 23.64
C GLU A 182 28.90 -8.56 25.04
N HIS A 183 28.63 -9.86 25.15
CA HIS A 183 28.50 -10.52 26.45
C HIS A 183 29.47 -11.68 26.69
N GLY A 184 30.32 -12.04 25.70
CA GLY A 184 31.24 -13.19 25.81
C GLY A 184 30.46 -14.48 26.07
N GLU A 185 30.91 -15.29 27.02
CA GLU A 185 30.30 -16.55 27.43
C GLU A 185 29.27 -16.41 28.56
N ARG A 186 28.82 -15.20 28.89
CA ARG A 186 27.93 -14.93 30.06
C ARG A 186 26.63 -15.75 30.04
N TYR A 187 26.08 -16.03 28.88
CA TYR A 187 24.83 -16.75 28.69
C TYR A 187 25.07 -18.21 28.21
N ARG A 188 26.32 -18.68 28.29
CA ARG A 188 26.68 -20.07 27.96
C ARG A 188 26.18 -21.00 29.07
N VAL A 189 25.40 -22.01 28.69
CA VAL A 189 24.99 -23.12 29.55
C VAL A 189 25.23 -24.42 28.79
N ALA A 190 26.12 -25.27 29.29
CA ALA A 190 26.46 -26.53 28.61
C ALA A 190 25.22 -27.45 28.51
N PRO A 191 24.99 -28.10 27.36
CA PRO A 191 23.84 -28.97 27.13
C PRO A 191 24.01 -30.34 27.79
N THR A 192 23.89 -30.41 29.13
CA THR A 192 24.03 -31.61 29.94
C THR A 192 22.71 -31.98 30.62
N ARG A 193 22.60 -33.24 31.09
CA ARG A 193 21.45 -33.68 31.88
C ARG A 193 21.33 -32.88 33.19
N GLU A 194 22.44 -32.46 33.76
CA GLU A 194 22.48 -31.66 34.99
C GLU A 194 21.90 -30.26 34.81
N THR A 195 22.03 -29.71 33.60
CA THR A 195 21.42 -28.42 33.21
C THR A 195 20.00 -28.57 32.67
N GLY A 196 19.41 -29.77 32.70
CA GLY A 196 18.06 -30.03 32.25
C GLY A 196 17.91 -30.16 30.73
N PHE A 197 18.99 -30.44 29.99
CA PHE A 197 18.91 -30.63 28.53
C PHE A 197 17.94 -31.75 28.20
N PRO A 198 16.97 -31.56 27.25
CA PRO A 198 15.93 -32.55 26.97
C PRO A 198 16.46 -33.82 26.35
N ALA A 199 15.90 -34.97 26.78
CA ALA A 199 16.23 -36.30 26.27
C ALA A 199 15.35 -36.71 25.07
N ILE A 200 14.49 -35.84 24.54
CA ILE A 200 13.57 -36.11 23.43
C ILE A 200 14.37 -36.07 22.12
N SER A 201 14.08 -37.01 21.20
CA SER A 201 14.67 -37.00 19.87
C SER A 201 13.97 -36.00 18.95
N ALA A 202 14.74 -35.18 18.28
CA ALA A 202 14.24 -34.22 17.28
C ALA A 202 13.52 -34.93 16.09
N ASP A 203 13.96 -36.12 15.71
CA ASP A 203 13.38 -36.88 14.60
C ASP A 203 12.07 -37.58 14.98
N ALA A 204 11.93 -38.00 16.25
CA ALA A 204 10.76 -38.75 16.72
C ALA A 204 9.54 -37.80 17.00
N ASP A 205 9.80 -36.65 17.57
CA ASP A 205 8.79 -35.62 17.90
C ASP A 205 9.39 -34.23 17.76
N PRO A 206 9.40 -33.63 16.56
CA PRO A 206 10.00 -32.31 16.32
C PRO A 206 9.35 -31.17 17.13
N GLU A 207 8.02 -31.22 17.32
CA GLU A 207 7.32 -30.18 18.08
C GLU A 207 7.57 -30.31 19.59
N GLY A 208 7.51 -31.53 20.11
CA GLY A 208 7.83 -31.80 21.53
C GLY A 208 9.30 -31.51 21.85
N TYR A 209 10.21 -31.76 20.93
CA TYR A 209 11.62 -31.39 21.07
C TYR A 209 11.78 -29.86 21.13
N LEU A 210 11.13 -29.12 20.23
CA LEU A 210 11.17 -27.65 20.21
C LEU A 210 10.62 -27.06 21.50
N ASP A 211 9.47 -27.55 21.99
CA ASP A 211 8.85 -27.07 23.21
C ASP A 211 9.73 -27.38 24.43
N ALA A 212 10.38 -28.55 24.45
CA ALA A 212 11.32 -28.91 25.50
C ALA A 212 12.58 -28.04 25.50
N LEU A 213 13.10 -27.69 24.31
CA LEU A 213 14.20 -26.73 24.18
C LEU A 213 13.81 -25.33 24.65
N ILE A 214 12.60 -24.84 24.32
CA ILE A 214 12.08 -23.57 24.81
C ILE A 214 12.00 -23.57 26.33
N ALA A 215 11.49 -24.64 26.93
CA ALA A 215 11.43 -24.77 28.39
C ALA A 215 12.84 -24.80 28.99
N TRP A 216 13.77 -25.52 28.35
CA TRP A 216 15.14 -25.58 28.80
C TRP A 216 15.84 -24.22 28.76
N VAL A 217 15.78 -23.48 27.66
CA VAL A 217 16.42 -22.15 27.55
C VAL A 217 15.86 -21.17 28.59
N LYS A 218 14.55 -21.20 28.82
CA LYS A 218 13.91 -20.35 29.85
C LYS A 218 14.43 -20.70 31.27
N SER A 219 14.55 -21.98 31.56
CA SER A 219 15.09 -22.45 32.85
C SER A 219 16.58 -22.16 33.00
N ALA A 220 17.37 -22.44 31.97
CA ALA A 220 18.83 -22.31 31.97
C ALA A 220 19.31 -20.84 32.07
N LEU A 221 18.63 -19.93 31.37
CA LEU A 221 18.97 -18.50 31.40
C LEU A 221 18.27 -17.73 32.53
N GLY A 222 17.22 -18.31 33.11
CA GLY A 222 16.32 -17.59 34.01
C GLY A 222 15.60 -16.43 33.30
N GLU A 223 14.72 -15.76 34.04
CA GLU A 223 13.87 -14.69 33.48
C GLU A 223 14.69 -13.55 32.86
N VAL A 224 15.71 -13.06 33.53
CA VAL A 224 16.53 -11.91 33.08
C VAL A 224 17.38 -12.28 31.88
N GLY A 225 18.03 -13.47 31.89
CA GLY A 225 18.85 -13.92 30.76
C GLY A 225 18.02 -14.20 29.52
N PHE A 226 16.88 -14.86 29.69
CA PHE A 226 15.95 -15.12 28.57
C PHE A 226 15.40 -13.83 27.99
N ALA A 227 14.96 -12.88 28.83
CA ALA A 227 14.47 -11.58 28.37
C ALA A 227 15.54 -10.80 27.58
N MET A 228 16.83 -10.90 27.97
CA MET A 228 17.93 -10.27 27.24
C MET A 228 18.09 -10.88 25.84
N VAL A 229 18.17 -12.19 25.71
CA VAL A 229 18.34 -12.87 24.41
C VAL A 229 17.12 -12.62 23.51
N HIS A 230 15.93 -12.73 24.08
CA HIS A 230 14.66 -12.44 23.42
C HIS A 230 14.61 -10.99 22.90
N GLY A 231 14.94 -10.02 23.76
CA GLY A 231 14.92 -8.59 23.41
C GLY A 231 15.93 -8.25 22.30
N LEU A 232 17.15 -8.83 22.38
CA LEU A 232 18.17 -8.65 21.35
C LEU A 232 17.70 -9.17 19.98
N GLY A 233 17.14 -10.39 19.94
CA GLY A 233 16.64 -10.99 18.71
C GLY A 233 15.51 -10.18 18.09
N LEU A 234 14.53 -9.80 18.90
CA LEU A 234 13.38 -9.00 18.48
C LEU A 234 13.81 -7.62 17.95
N GLN A 235 14.66 -6.91 18.71
CA GLN A 235 15.12 -5.58 18.33
C GLN A 235 15.89 -5.61 17.01
N ALA A 236 16.81 -6.56 16.84
CA ALA A 236 17.59 -6.70 15.62
C ALA A 236 16.70 -6.88 14.39
N LEU A 237 15.67 -7.75 14.49
CA LEU A 237 14.75 -7.97 13.37
C LEU A 237 13.81 -6.79 13.11
N ILE A 238 13.32 -6.11 14.14
CA ILE A 238 12.51 -4.90 13.96
C ILE A 238 13.34 -3.81 13.28
N GLU A 239 14.60 -3.63 13.67
CA GLU A 239 15.50 -2.66 13.04
C GLU A 239 15.80 -3.01 11.57
N ASP A 240 16.00 -4.29 11.25
CA ASP A 240 16.19 -4.78 9.89
C ASP A 240 14.95 -4.53 9.01
N ILE A 241 13.76 -4.92 9.49
CA ILE A 241 12.48 -4.68 8.83
C ILE A 241 12.24 -3.17 8.61
N ARG A 242 12.49 -2.36 9.63
CA ARG A 242 12.35 -0.90 9.59
C ARG A 242 13.30 -0.28 8.57
N GLY A 243 14.54 -0.78 8.52
CA GLY A 243 15.55 -0.38 7.55
C GLY A 243 15.14 -0.70 6.11
N ASP A 244 14.67 -1.92 5.85
CA ASP A 244 14.22 -2.34 4.52
C ASP A 244 13.00 -1.56 4.04
N LEU A 245 12.01 -1.33 4.89
CA LEU A 245 10.84 -0.52 4.59
C LEU A 245 11.21 0.93 4.29
N LYS A 246 12.11 1.52 5.08
CA LYS A 246 12.61 2.88 4.86
C LYS A 246 13.33 2.99 3.50
N HIS A 247 14.18 2.04 3.15
CA HIS A 247 14.85 2.00 1.84
C HIS A 247 13.87 1.72 0.68
N PHE A 248 12.75 1.08 0.97
CA PHE A 248 11.67 0.90 0.02
C PHE A 248 10.72 2.12 -0.07
N GLY A 249 11.00 3.19 0.69
CA GLY A 249 10.20 4.42 0.72
C GLY A 249 8.89 4.27 1.50
N VAL A 250 8.86 3.36 2.48
CA VAL A 250 7.69 3.09 3.33
C VAL A 250 8.02 3.47 4.77
N LEU A 251 7.23 4.38 5.34
CA LEU A 251 7.41 4.89 6.69
C LEU A 251 6.11 4.72 7.48
N PHE A 252 6.25 4.46 8.77
CA PHE A 252 5.14 4.35 9.72
C PHE A 252 5.22 5.43 10.80
N ASP A 253 4.07 5.90 11.23
CA ASP A 253 3.93 6.86 12.32
C ASP A 253 3.99 6.13 13.67
N GLU A 254 3.49 4.87 13.72
CA GLU A 254 3.48 4.03 14.92
C GLU A 254 3.88 2.58 14.61
N TRP A 255 4.67 2.00 15.51
CA TRP A 255 5.00 0.58 15.60
C TRP A 255 4.31 0.04 16.85
N PHE A 256 3.09 -0.48 16.66
CA PHE A 256 2.22 -0.90 17.75
C PHE A 256 2.61 -2.29 18.28
N SER A 257 2.93 -2.41 19.56
CA SER A 257 3.36 -3.66 20.20
C SER A 257 2.16 -4.47 20.70
N GLU A 258 2.06 -5.74 20.29
CA GLU A 258 1.08 -6.70 20.84
C GLU A 258 1.32 -6.94 22.34
N ARG A 259 2.57 -7.09 22.73
CA ARG A 259 2.96 -7.26 24.14
C ARG A 259 2.48 -6.09 24.99
N ALA A 260 2.70 -4.86 24.55
CA ALA A 260 2.25 -3.68 25.27
C ALA A 260 0.72 -3.64 25.41
N LEU A 261 -0.02 -4.09 24.39
CA LEU A 261 -1.47 -4.23 24.46
C LEU A 261 -1.89 -5.25 25.53
N MET A 262 -1.25 -6.41 25.54
CA MET A 262 -1.52 -7.47 26.54
C MET A 262 -1.20 -6.97 27.96
N ASP A 263 -0.03 -6.38 28.18
CA ASP A 263 0.45 -5.90 29.48
C ASP A 263 -0.44 -4.75 30.03
N SER A 264 -1.10 -3.99 29.15
CA SER A 264 -2.06 -2.95 29.54
C SER A 264 -3.37 -3.49 30.15
N GLY A 265 -3.61 -4.81 30.03
CA GLY A 265 -4.85 -5.47 30.41
C GLY A 265 -6.02 -5.17 29.45
N ALA A 266 -5.75 -4.66 28.25
CA ALA A 266 -6.78 -4.34 27.25
C ALA A 266 -7.53 -5.58 26.77
N VAL A 267 -6.84 -6.72 26.66
CA VAL A 267 -7.44 -8.00 26.27
C VAL A 267 -8.49 -8.41 27.31
N ASP A 268 -8.12 -8.43 28.60
CA ASP A 268 -9.03 -8.82 29.68
C ASP A 268 -10.25 -7.88 29.80
N LYS A 269 -10.01 -6.57 29.67
CA LYS A 269 -11.08 -5.56 29.66
C LYS A 269 -12.05 -5.77 28.51
N THR A 270 -11.55 -6.08 27.33
CA THR A 270 -12.38 -6.31 26.14
C THR A 270 -13.19 -7.58 26.27
N LEU A 271 -12.60 -8.68 26.72
CA LEU A 271 -13.29 -9.94 26.99
C LEU A 271 -14.33 -9.79 28.09
N ALA A 272 -14.04 -9.04 29.15
CA ALA A 272 -15.00 -8.73 30.21
C ALA A 272 -16.23 -7.96 29.68
N ARG A 273 -16.04 -7.03 28.74
CA ARG A 273 -17.16 -6.33 28.06
C ARG A 273 -18.03 -7.31 27.26
N LEU A 274 -17.44 -8.17 26.43
CA LEU A 274 -18.15 -9.18 25.64
C LEU A 274 -18.88 -10.17 26.55
N ARG A 275 -18.31 -10.54 27.71
CA ARG A 275 -18.96 -11.40 28.71
C ARG A 275 -20.16 -10.70 29.34
N LYS A 276 -20.03 -9.43 29.73
CA LYS A 276 -21.11 -8.64 30.33
C LYS A 276 -22.31 -8.47 29.40
N THR A 277 -22.08 -8.41 28.09
CA THR A 277 -23.14 -8.29 27.07
C THR A 277 -23.73 -9.64 26.64
N GLY A 278 -23.26 -10.76 27.23
CA GLY A 278 -23.77 -12.11 26.91
C GLY A 278 -23.21 -12.72 25.62
N HIS A 279 -22.22 -12.09 25.01
CA HIS A 279 -21.63 -12.58 23.75
C HIS A 279 -20.53 -13.62 23.97
N LEU A 280 -20.13 -13.90 25.22
CA LEU A 280 -19.26 -15.02 25.56
C LEU A 280 -20.00 -16.09 26.35
N TYR A 281 -19.69 -17.36 26.08
CA TYR A 281 -20.16 -18.52 26.83
C TYR A 281 -19.02 -19.51 27.07
N GLU A 282 -19.17 -20.31 28.13
CA GLU A 282 -18.20 -21.34 28.47
C GLU A 282 -18.65 -22.70 27.94
N GLN A 283 -17.74 -23.42 27.26
CA GLN A 283 -17.98 -24.79 26.82
C GLN A 283 -16.68 -25.58 26.88
N ALA A 284 -16.72 -26.75 27.49
CA ALA A 284 -15.58 -27.67 27.64
C ALA A 284 -14.33 -26.97 28.25
N GLY A 285 -14.52 -26.10 29.25
CA GLY A 285 -13.43 -25.39 29.92
C GLY A 285 -12.85 -24.19 29.16
N ALA A 286 -13.31 -23.94 27.92
CA ALA A 286 -12.88 -22.81 27.09
C ALA A 286 -13.98 -21.75 26.99
N TRP A 287 -13.59 -20.48 26.78
CA TRP A 287 -14.53 -19.39 26.51
C TRP A 287 -14.67 -19.17 25.02
N TRP A 288 -15.91 -19.13 24.56
CA TRP A 288 -16.29 -18.98 23.16
C TRP A 288 -17.03 -17.66 22.94
N PHE A 289 -16.69 -16.97 21.85
CA PHE A 289 -17.42 -15.81 21.34
C PHE A 289 -18.50 -16.26 20.35
N ARG A 290 -19.74 -15.79 20.57
CA ARG A 290 -20.92 -16.04 19.72
C ARG A 290 -20.82 -15.26 18.40
N SER A 291 -19.82 -15.54 17.60
CA SER A 291 -19.59 -14.81 16.36
C SER A 291 -20.66 -15.11 15.29
N THR A 292 -21.35 -16.25 15.41
CA THR A 292 -22.50 -16.61 14.55
C THR A 292 -23.66 -15.64 14.66
N ASP A 293 -23.89 -15.04 15.83
CA ASP A 293 -24.93 -14.02 16.03
C ASP A 293 -24.67 -12.74 15.21
N PHE A 294 -23.45 -12.57 14.70
CA PHE A 294 -22.98 -11.41 13.94
C PHE A 294 -22.51 -11.77 12.52
N GLY A 295 -22.87 -12.96 12.02
CA GLY A 295 -22.67 -13.37 10.61
C GLY A 295 -21.37 -14.12 10.31
N ASP A 296 -20.62 -14.59 11.33
CA ASP A 296 -19.52 -15.56 11.12
C ASP A 296 -20.10 -16.99 10.92
N GLU A 297 -19.34 -17.87 10.30
CA GLU A 297 -19.74 -19.24 10.01
C GLU A 297 -19.87 -20.12 11.26
N LYS A 298 -19.06 -19.85 12.29
CA LYS A 298 -19.03 -20.60 13.56
C LYS A 298 -18.50 -19.75 14.70
N ASP A 299 -18.89 -20.10 15.92
CA ASP A 299 -18.36 -19.49 17.14
C ASP A 299 -16.85 -19.73 17.31
N ARG A 300 -16.18 -18.82 18.00
CA ARG A 300 -14.72 -18.80 18.10
C ARG A 300 -14.24 -18.83 19.54
N VAL A 301 -13.22 -19.64 19.79
CA VAL A 301 -12.54 -19.66 21.11
C VAL A 301 -11.75 -18.37 21.29
N VAL A 302 -11.97 -17.70 22.42
CA VAL A 302 -11.23 -16.50 22.81
C VAL A 302 -10.32 -16.76 24.02
N ILE A 303 -10.69 -17.71 24.91
CA ILE A 303 -9.83 -18.20 26.00
C ILE A 303 -9.81 -19.73 25.90
N ARG A 304 -8.63 -20.31 25.90
CA ARG A 304 -8.41 -21.77 25.85
C ARG A 304 -8.71 -22.42 27.20
N GLU A 305 -8.82 -23.75 27.24
CA GLU A 305 -9.03 -24.55 28.46
C GLU A 305 -7.93 -24.30 29.52
N ASN A 306 -6.71 -23.96 29.10
CA ASN A 306 -5.61 -23.62 29.99
C ASN A 306 -5.65 -22.17 30.53
N GLY A 307 -6.74 -21.43 30.26
CA GLY A 307 -6.94 -20.05 30.69
C GLY A 307 -6.21 -18.99 29.87
N LEU A 308 -5.46 -19.36 28.84
CA LEU A 308 -4.73 -18.41 28.00
C LEU A 308 -5.61 -17.85 26.89
N PRO A 309 -5.56 -16.53 26.62
CA PRO A 309 -6.24 -15.94 25.49
C PRO A 309 -5.69 -16.48 24.17
N THR A 310 -6.54 -16.50 23.15
CA THR A 310 -6.15 -16.83 21.78
C THR A 310 -5.68 -15.57 21.05
N TYR A 311 -5.00 -15.74 19.91
CA TYR A 311 -4.67 -14.61 19.02
C TYR A 311 -5.90 -13.78 18.65
N PHE A 312 -7.06 -14.44 18.45
CA PHE A 312 -8.29 -13.73 18.16
C PHE A 312 -8.76 -12.81 19.28
N ALA A 313 -8.51 -13.16 20.54
CA ALA A 313 -8.79 -12.26 21.67
C ALA A 313 -7.92 -10.99 21.64
N SER A 314 -6.64 -11.14 21.29
CA SER A 314 -5.72 -9.99 21.10
C SER A 314 -6.19 -9.11 19.95
N ASP A 315 -6.61 -9.70 18.81
CA ASP A 315 -7.12 -8.96 17.65
C ASP A 315 -8.39 -8.17 17.97
N ILE A 316 -9.32 -8.76 18.73
CA ILE A 316 -10.53 -8.05 19.16
C ILE A 316 -10.14 -6.83 20.03
N ALA A 317 -9.23 -7.01 20.96
CA ALA A 317 -8.76 -5.94 21.84
C ALA A 317 -8.01 -4.85 21.06
N TYR A 318 -7.22 -5.23 20.09
CA TYR A 318 -6.49 -4.30 19.23
C TYR A 318 -7.44 -3.43 18.38
N HIS A 319 -8.42 -4.03 17.71
CA HIS A 319 -9.41 -3.27 16.93
C HIS A 319 -10.29 -2.38 17.82
N ALA A 320 -10.63 -2.84 19.03
CA ALA A 320 -11.30 -2.01 20.03
C ALA A 320 -10.44 -0.81 20.43
N ASN A 321 -9.13 -1.00 20.63
CA ASN A 321 -8.17 0.05 20.92
C ASN A 321 -8.06 1.07 19.78
N LYS A 322 -7.99 0.63 18.50
CA LYS A 322 -8.00 1.53 17.34
C LYS A 322 -9.20 2.49 17.40
N LYS A 323 -10.39 1.96 17.67
CA LYS A 323 -11.61 2.78 17.81
C LYS A 323 -11.56 3.73 19.01
N GLU A 324 -10.96 3.32 20.12
CA GLU A 324 -10.82 4.15 21.33
C GLU A 324 -9.81 5.30 21.14
N ARG A 325 -8.87 5.18 20.20
CA ARG A 325 -7.95 6.26 19.79
C ARG A 325 -8.62 7.35 18.93
N GLY A 326 -9.90 7.16 18.55
CA GLY A 326 -10.73 8.18 17.93
C GLY A 326 -10.44 8.41 16.44
N PHE A 327 -10.12 7.36 15.70
CA PHE A 327 -10.09 7.42 14.23
C PHE A 327 -11.50 7.36 13.67
N ASP A 328 -11.80 8.22 12.69
CA ASP A 328 -13.08 8.24 11.98
C ASP A 328 -13.23 7.00 11.09
N GLN A 329 -12.10 6.51 10.54
CA GLN A 329 -12.04 5.32 9.73
C GLN A 329 -10.77 4.52 10.00
N ILE A 330 -10.89 3.20 9.97
CA ILE A 330 -9.81 2.24 10.09
C ILE A 330 -9.73 1.45 8.80
N ILE A 331 -8.53 1.34 8.24
CA ILE A 331 -8.24 0.56 7.03
C ILE A 331 -7.15 -0.44 7.36
N ASP A 332 -7.49 -1.73 7.29
CA ASP A 332 -6.53 -2.82 7.47
C ASP A 332 -6.22 -3.45 6.11
N ILE A 333 -4.95 -3.55 5.78
CA ILE A 333 -4.47 -4.14 4.52
C ILE A 333 -3.80 -5.47 4.83
N TRP A 334 -4.47 -6.56 4.49
CA TRP A 334 -4.06 -7.93 4.79
C TRP A 334 -3.71 -8.72 3.53
N GLY A 335 -2.94 -9.79 3.70
CA GLY A 335 -2.78 -10.81 2.68
C GLY A 335 -4.13 -11.49 2.36
N ALA A 336 -4.31 -11.90 1.11
CA ALA A 336 -5.57 -12.52 0.67
C ALA A 336 -5.89 -13.85 1.36
N ASP A 337 -4.89 -14.52 1.94
CA ASP A 337 -5.03 -15.69 2.79
C ASP A 337 -5.85 -15.42 4.07
N HIS A 338 -5.95 -14.16 4.50
CA HIS A 338 -6.75 -13.73 5.66
C HIS A 338 -8.23 -13.44 5.34
N HIS A 339 -8.75 -13.74 4.13
CA HIS A 339 -10.12 -13.41 3.72
C HIS A 339 -11.18 -13.90 4.71
N GLY A 340 -11.04 -15.11 5.26
CA GLY A 340 -11.96 -15.68 6.26
C GLY A 340 -11.91 -15.02 7.63
N TYR A 341 -10.92 -14.16 7.87
CA TYR A 341 -10.73 -13.45 9.14
C TYR A 341 -11.52 -12.14 9.21
N VAL A 342 -11.83 -11.56 8.06
CA VAL A 342 -12.56 -10.29 7.92
C VAL A 342 -13.91 -10.33 8.65
N THR A 343 -14.71 -11.38 8.40
CA THR A 343 -16.02 -11.54 9.02
C THR A 343 -15.94 -11.67 10.54
N ARG A 344 -14.91 -12.36 11.06
CA ARG A 344 -14.69 -12.57 12.51
C ARG A 344 -14.44 -11.25 13.23
N VAL A 345 -13.56 -10.41 12.69
CA VAL A 345 -13.21 -9.12 13.30
C VAL A 345 -14.41 -8.18 13.23
N LYS A 346 -15.12 -8.12 12.10
CA LYS A 346 -16.36 -7.33 11.99
C LYS A 346 -17.43 -7.78 12.99
N ALA A 347 -17.62 -9.10 13.15
CA ALA A 347 -18.52 -9.67 14.13
C ALA A 347 -18.17 -9.22 15.56
N ALA A 348 -16.88 -9.27 15.92
CA ALA A 348 -16.43 -8.86 17.25
C ALA A 348 -16.63 -7.35 17.49
N MET A 349 -16.39 -6.52 16.48
CA MET A 349 -16.62 -5.07 16.58
C MET A 349 -18.10 -4.73 16.70
N ALA A 350 -18.98 -5.42 15.95
CA ALA A 350 -20.43 -5.29 16.10
C ALA A 350 -20.90 -5.69 17.50
N ALA A 351 -20.38 -6.79 18.05
CA ALA A 351 -20.69 -7.26 19.42
C ALA A 351 -20.23 -6.26 20.49
N LEU A 352 -19.18 -5.50 20.24
CA LEU A 352 -18.72 -4.40 21.10
C LEU A 352 -19.51 -3.10 20.91
N GLY A 353 -20.55 -3.11 20.05
CA GLY A 353 -21.38 -1.94 19.75
C GLY A 353 -20.65 -0.86 18.93
N LYS A 354 -19.65 -1.24 18.15
CA LYS A 354 -18.90 -0.34 17.28
C LYS A 354 -19.50 -0.33 15.87
N ASP A 355 -19.47 0.82 15.21
CA ASP A 355 -19.88 0.92 13.82
C ASP A 355 -18.87 0.22 12.91
N THR A 356 -19.30 -0.86 12.25
CA THR A 356 -18.44 -1.63 11.36
C THR A 356 -18.33 -1.02 9.96
N SER A 357 -19.12 0.00 9.61
CA SER A 357 -18.97 0.75 8.37
C SER A 357 -17.71 1.62 8.36
N GLU A 358 -17.18 1.95 9.54
CA GLU A 358 -15.93 2.68 9.73
C GLU A 358 -14.70 1.76 9.71
N LEU A 359 -14.88 0.44 9.49
CA LEU A 359 -13.81 -0.55 9.41
C LEU A 359 -13.77 -1.18 8.02
N THR A 360 -12.74 -0.85 7.26
CA THR A 360 -12.48 -1.37 5.92
C THR A 360 -11.30 -2.32 5.94
N MET A 361 -11.48 -3.53 5.40
CA MET A 361 -10.41 -4.51 5.23
C MET A 361 -10.16 -4.72 3.75
N LEU A 362 -8.94 -4.43 3.32
CA LEU A 362 -8.48 -4.55 1.94
C LEU A 362 -7.56 -5.77 1.84
N LEU A 363 -7.82 -6.61 0.86
CA LEU A 363 -7.04 -7.83 0.65
C LEU A 363 -6.06 -7.64 -0.51
N VAL A 364 -4.81 -8.02 -0.28
CA VAL A 364 -3.74 -7.93 -1.28
C VAL A 364 -3.27 -9.34 -1.64
N GLN A 365 -3.40 -9.70 -2.91
CA GLN A 365 -2.90 -10.96 -3.44
C GLN A 365 -1.36 -10.95 -3.50
N PHE A 366 -0.77 -12.11 -3.27
CA PHE A 366 0.68 -12.28 -3.41
C PHE A 366 1.12 -12.08 -4.85
N ALA A 367 2.35 -11.61 -5.02
CA ALA A 367 3.02 -11.53 -6.32
C ALA A 367 3.89 -12.78 -6.53
N ASN A 368 3.76 -13.39 -7.70
CA ASN A 368 4.70 -14.40 -8.16
C ASN A 368 5.85 -13.70 -8.89
N LEU A 369 7.09 -14.14 -8.65
CA LEU A 369 8.25 -13.63 -9.38
C LEU A 369 8.56 -14.52 -10.58
N TYR A 370 8.84 -13.89 -11.72
CA TYR A 370 9.27 -14.57 -12.94
C TYR A 370 10.63 -14.04 -13.40
N ARG A 371 11.50 -14.94 -13.85
CA ARG A 371 12.80 -14.64 -14.44
C ARG A 371 12.99 -15.50 -15.67
N GLY A 372 13.25 -14.90 -16.84
CA GLY A 372 13.37 -15.64 -18.10
C GLY A 372 12.08 -16.37 -18.50
N GLY A 373 10.91 -15.92 -18.03
CA GLY A 373 9.63 -16.60 -18.23
C GLY A 373 9.37 -17.79 -17.28
N GLU A 374 10.29 -18.10 -16.37
CA GLU A 374 10.16 -19.17 -15.38
C GLU A 374 9.81 -18.61 -14.00
N LEU A 375 8.96 -19.33 -13.26
CA LEU A 375 8.59 -19.00 -11.89
C LEU A 375 9.79 -19.19 -10.96
N VAL A 376 10.17 -18.12 -10.24
CA VAL A 376 11.16 -18.19 -9.16
C VAL A 376 10.53 -18.90 -7.97
N GLN A 377 11.00 -20.09 -7.66
CA GLN A 377 10.49 -20.85 -6.51
C GLN A 377 10.89 -20.17 -5.20
N MET A 378 9.93 -20.08 -4.29
CA MET A 378 10.12 -19.52 -2.95
C MET A 378 9.63 -20.50 -1.90
N SER A 379 10.45 -20.80 -0.91
CA SER A 379 10.07 -21.63 0.24
C SER A 379 10.49 -20.96 1.53
N THR A 380 9.52 -20.47 2.29
CA THR A 380 9.76 -19.85 3.59
C THR A 380 10.28 -20.83 4.64
N ARG A 381 10.01 -22.12 4.47
CA ARG A 381 10.46 -23.17 5.43
C ARG A 381 11.91 -23.58 5.26
N SER A 382 12.44 -23.56 4.04
CA SER A 382 13.86 -23.88 3.76
C SER A 382 14.79 -22.68 3.91
N GLY A 383 14.24 -21.47 4.08
CA GLY A 383 15.02 -20.22 4.06
C GLY A 383 15.33 -19.72 2.65
N ASP A 384 14.88 -20.42 1.60
CA ASP A 384 15.08 -20.05 0.20
C ASP A 384 13.93 -19.16 -0.29
N PHE A 385 13.96 -17.91 0.07
CA PHE A 385 13.01 -16.92 -0.44
C PHE A 385 13.75 -15.65 -0.87
N VAL A 386 13.24 -14.99 -1.92
CA VAL A 386 13.78 -13.70 -2.34
C VAL A 386 13.30 -12.64 -1.35
N THR A 387 14.25 -11.95 -0.73
CA THR A 387 13.96 -10.85 0.19
C THR A 387 13.50 -9.61 -0.58
N LEU A 388 12.77 -8.71 0.10
CA LEU A 388 12.43 -7.39 -0.44
C LEU A 388 13.69 -6.58 -0.75
N ARG A 389 14.76 -6.78 0.03
CA ARG A 389 16.08 -6.16 -0.16
C ARG A 389 16.72 -6.61 -1.48
N GLU A 390 16.75 -7.90 -1.75
CA GLU A 390 17.29 -8.46 -3.00
C GLU A 390 16.48 -7.98 -4.20
N LEU A 391 15.16 -8.03 -4.14
CA LEU A 391 14.31 -7.50 -5.21
C LEU A 391 14.65 -6.03 -5.49
N ARG A 392 14.72 -5.21 -4.45
CA ARG A 392 15.05 -3.78 -4.57
C ARG A 392 16.44 -3.55 -5.15
N GLN A 393 17.41 -4.36 -4.78
CA GLN A 393 18.78 -4.28 -5.34
C GLN A 393 18.82 -4.70 -6.80
N GLU A 394 18.00 -5.65 -7.21
CA GLU A 394 17.98 -6.17 -8.58
C GLU A 394 17.24 -5.27 -9.57
N VAL A 395 16.05 -4.77 -9.21
CA VAL A 395 15.19 -3.99 -10.13
C VAL A 395 15.10 -2.51 -9.80
N GLY A 396 15.59 -2.08 -8.63
CA GLY A 396 15.43 -0.74 -8.10
C GLY A 396 14.09 -0.51 -7.40
N THR A 397 14.06 0.47 -6.49
CA THR A 397 12.86 0.82 -5.69
C THR A 397 11.71 1.28 -6.58
N ASP A 398 11.97 2.14 -7.56
CA ASP A 398 10.95 2.72 -8.42
C ASP A 398 10.22 1.66 -9.24
N ALA A 399 10.96 0.76 -9.89
CA ALA A 399 10.38 -0.33 -10.67
C ALA A 399 9.58 -1.27 -9.77
N ALA A 400 10.15 -1.70 -8.64
CA ALA A 400 9.44 -2.58 -7.72
C ALA A 400 8.11 -1.98 -7.25
N ARG A 401 8.09 -0.71 -6.81
CA ARG A 401 6.87 -0.03 -6.36
C ARG A 401 5.84 0.12 -7.47
N PHE A 402 6.26 0.62 -8.64
CA PHE A 402 5.35 0.88 -9.75
C PHE A 402 4.68 -0.41 -10.25
N PHE A 403 5.45 -1.49 -10.41
CA PHE A 403 4.95 -2.79 -10.82
C PHE A 403 3.95 -3.36 -9.82
N TYR A 404 4.23 -3.29 -8.51
CA TYR A 404 3.30 -3.75 -7.48
C TYR A 404 1.97 -3.00 -7.47
N ILE A 405 1.99 -1.70 -7.82
CA ILE A 405 0.81 -0.84 -7.79
C ILE A 405 -0.02 -0.94 -9.09
N MET A 406 0.59 -1.31 -10.23
CA MET A 406 -0.10 -1.32 -11.53
C MET A 406 -1.31 -2.25 -11.63
N ARG A 407 -1.48 -3.20 -10.73
CA ARG A 407 -2.62 -4.13 -10.70
C ARG A 407 -3.48 -3.89 -9.48
N ARG A 408 -4.78 -4.14 -9.63
CA ARG A 408 -5.69 -4.15 -8.48
C ARG A 408 -5.15 -5.07 -7.39
N SER A 409 -5.30 -4.65 -6.13
CA SER A 409 -4.77 -5.39 -4.98
C SER A 409 -5.31 -6.82 -4.88
N ASP A 410 -6.58 -7.02 -5.26
CA ASP A 410 -7.30 -8.30 -5.22
C ASP A 410 -7.00 -9.25 -6.40
N GLN A 411 -6.23 -8.81 -7.38
CA GLN A 411 -5.84 -9.63 -8.54
C GLN A 411 -4.48 -10.27 -8.36
N HIS A 412 -4.33 -11.50 -8.88
CA HIS A 412 -3.02 -12.14 -9.02
C HIS A 412 -2.10 -11.27 -9.87
N PHE A 413 -0.83 -11.27 -9.50
CA PHE A 413 0.17 -10.48 -10.18
C PHE A 413 1.46 -11.28 -10.38
N ASP A 414 1.88 -11.39 -11.63
CA ASP A 414 3.15 -11.96 -12.03
C ASP A 414 4.14 -10.82 -12.24
N PHE A 415 5.17 -10.79 -11.40
CA PHE A 415 6.22 -9.78 -11.43
C PHE A 415 7.36 -10.28 -12.32
N ASP A 416 7.45 -9.72 -13.51
CA ASP A 416 8.52 -10.01 -14.47
C ASP A 416 9.76 -9.17 -14.12
N LEU A 417 10.80 -9.85 -13.59
CA LEU A 417 12.05 -9.22 -13.18
C LEU A 417 12.83 -8.66 -14.38
N ASP A 418 12.78 -9.32 -15.54
CA ASP A 418 13.52 -8.88 -16.73
C ASP A 418 12.87 -7.65 -17.35
N LEU A 419 11.54 -7.62 -17.40
CA LEU A 419 10.79 -6.44 -17.84
C LEU A 419 11.05 -5.27 -16.88
N ALA A 420 11.05 -5.50 -15.56
CA ALA A 420 11.26 -4.45 -14.56
C ALA A 420 12.66 -3.81 -14.64
N LYS A 421 13.67 -4.55 -15.11
CA LYS A 421 15.04 -4.05 -15.35
C LYS A 421 15.23 -3.38 -16.70
N SER A 422 14.33 -3.62 -17.66
CA SER A 422 14.52 -3.17 -19.02
C SER A 422 14.40 -1.65 -19.14
N GLN A 423 15.24 -1.05 -19.98
CA GLN A 423 15.20 0.39 -20.30
C GLN A 423 14.54 0.61 -21.68
N THR A 424 13.35 0.03 -21.85
CA THR A 424 12.57 0.09 -23.08
C THR A 424 11.18 0.66 -22.84
N ALA A 425 10.48 1.00 -23.91
CA ALA A 425 9.10 1.49 -23.83
C ALA A 425 8.11 0.46 -23.26
N ASP A 426 8.49 -0.83 -23.25
CA ASP A 426 7.66 -1.88 -22.67
C ASP A 426 7.66 -1.84 -21.15
N ASN A 427 8.74 -1.32 -20.52
CA ASN A 427 8.79 -1.09 -19.10
C ASN A 427 7.97 0.15 -18.71
N PRO A 428 6.82 -0.02 -18.02
CA PRO A 428 5.89 1.08 -17.82
C PRO A 428 6.45 2.19 -16.91
N VAL A 429 7.27 1.87 -15.91
CA VAL A 429 7.88 2.91 -15.05
C VAL A 429 8.92 3.69 -15.83
N TYR A 430 9.79 3.00 -16.57
CA TYR A 430 10.78 3.66 -17.43
C TYR A 430 10.09 4.59 -18.42
N TYR A 431 9.01 4.15 -19.06
CA TYR A 431 8.27 4.93 -20.03
C TYR A 431 7.69 6.23 -19.46
N VAL A 432 7.12 6.17 -18.25
CA VAL A 432 6.59 7.35 -17.56
C VAL A 432 7.72 8.29 -17.12
N GLN A 433 8.79 7.76 -16.53
CA GLN A 433 9.95 8.55 -16.11
C GLN A 433 10.65 9.20 -17.30
N TYR A 434 10.72 8.51 -18.43
CA TYR A 434 11.30 9.04 -19.67
C TYR A 434 10.51 10.24 -20.22
N ALA A 435 9.17 10.26 -20.09
CA ALA A 435 8.37 11.43 -20.43
C ALA A 435 8.78 12.65 -19.59
N HIS A 436 8.96 12.50 -18.29
CA HIS A 436 9.45 13.56 -17.41
C HIS A 436 10.86 14.03 -17.80
N ALA A 437 11.79 13.11 -18.02
CA ALA A 437 13.17 13.42 -18.39
C ALA A 437 13.27 14.14 -19.74
N ARG A 438 12.42 13.77 -20.72
CA ARG A 438 12.35 14.47 -22.01
C ARG A 438 12.00 15.95 -21.87
N VAL A 439 11.06 16.31 -20.98
CA VAL A 439 10.74 17.72 -20.75
C VAL A 439 11.91 18.44 -20.09
N CYS A 440 12.59 17.81 -19.13
CA CYS A 440 13.80 18.39 -18.54
C CYS A 440 14.89 18.65 -19.60
N SER A 441 15.14 17.67 -20.46
CA SER A 441 16.10 17.81 -21.57
C SER A 441 15.69 18.90 -22.58
N LEU A 442 14.39 19.05 -22.84
CA LEU A 442 13.86 20.11 -23.70
C LEU A 442 14.16 21.50 -23.13
N MET A 443 14.01 21.70 -21.82
CA MET A 443 14.33 22.97 -21.16
C MET A 443 15.85 23.26 -21.15
N GLU A 444 16.67 22.23 -20.99
CA GLU A 444 18.13 22.39 -21.14
C GLU A 444 18.54 22.79 -22.57
N GLN A 445 17.89 22.19 -23.58
CA GLN A 445 18.15 22.54 -24.98
C GLN A 445 17.72 23.97 -25.30
N LEU A 446 16.61 24.45 -24.70
CA LEU A 446 16.19 25.84 -24.82
C LEU A 446 17.31 26.80 -24.38
N GLY A 447 17.86 26.58 -23.16
CA GLY A 447 18.98 27.39 -22.63
C GLY A 447 20.24 27.30 -23.50
N LYS A 448 20.63 26.08 -23.97
CA LYS A 448 21.78 25.89 -24.85
C LYS A 448 21.66 26.62 -26.19
N ARG A 449 20.44 26.86 -26.66
CA ARG A 449 20.17 27.62 -27.91
C ARG A 449 20.07 29.13 -27.66
N GLY A 450 20.26 29.60 -26.42
CA GLY A 450 20.11 31.01 -26.06
C GLY A 450 18.66 31.53 -26.22
N LEU A 451 17.69 30.64 -26.08
CA LEU A 451 16.28 30.96 -26.14
C LEU A 451 15.71 31.05 -24.73
N ASP A 452 14.84 32.02 -24.50
CA ASP A 452 14.20 32.22 -23.22
C ASP A 452 12.77 31.65 -23.22
N TRP A 453 12.30 31.24 -22.06
CA TRP A 453 10.93 30.94 -21.77
C TRP A 453 10.32 32.07 -20.94
N ASN A 454 9.14 32.53 -21.34
CA ASN A 454 8.40 33.58 -20.64
C ASN A 454 6.99 33.07 -20.32
N ALA A 455 6.66 33.03 -19.02
CA ALA A 455 5.40 32.51 -18.51
C ALA A 455 4.19 33.35 -18.96
N GLU A 456 4.32 34.70 -18.96
CA GLU A 456 3.23 35.60 -19.37
C GLU A 456 2.92 35.42 -20.85
N VAL A 457 3.94 35.45 -21.71
CA VAL A 457 3.79 35.19 -23.14
C VAL A 457 3.20 33.80 -23.40
N ALA A 458 3.58 32.82 -22.60
CA ALA A 458 3.04 31.46 -22.73
C ALA A 458 1.53 31.43 -22.45
N VAL A 459 1.08 32.05 -21.35
CA VAL A 459 -0.35 32.09 -20.98
C VAL A 459 -1.18 32.82 -22.04
N ASP A 460 -0.73 33.97 -22.50
CA ASP A 460 -1.42 34.75 -23.54
C ASP A 460 -1.50 34.02 -24.89
N SER A 461 -0.56 33.06 -25.11
CA SER A 461 -0.42 32.34 -26.37
C SER A 461 -1.05 30.94 -26.39
N LEU A 462 -1.72 30.50 -25.31
CA LEU A 462 -2.29 29.14 -25.21
C LEU A 462 -3.33 28.84 -26.29
N HIS A 463 -4.00 29.87 -26.80
CA HIS A 463 -4.93 29.74 -27.93
C HIS A 463 -4.26 29.23 -29.23
N ARG A 464 -2.92 29.30 -29.32
CA ARG A 464 -2.10 28.76 -30.43
C ARG A 464 -1.94 27.22 -30.39
N LEU A 465 -2.31 26.57 -29.28
CA LEU A 465 -2.31 25.11 -29.15
C LEU A 465 -3.56 24.54 -29.82
N VAL A 466 -3.50 24.32 -31.11
CA VAL A 466 -4.66 23.90 -31.93
C VAL A 466 -4.49 22.49 -32.52
N GLU A 467 -3.30 21.93 -32.41
CA GLU A 467 -3.04 20.59 -32.98
C GLU A 467 -3.76 19.50 -32.15
N PRO A 468 -4.24 18.41 -32.80
CA PRO A 468 -4.99 17.36 -32.10
C PRO A 468 -4.27 16.79 -30.87
N GLN A 469 -2.95 16.62 -30.92
CA GLN A 469 -2.13 16.10 -29.83
C GLN A 469 -2.01 17.12 -28.67
N GLU A 470 -1.96 18.42 -28.98
CA GLU A 470 -1.95 19.50 -27.99
C GLU A 470 -3.26 19.53 -27.21
N LEU A 471 -4.39 19.41 -27.91
CA LEU A 471 -5.72 19.36 -27.30
C LEU A 471 -5.93 18.07 -26.49
N THR A 472 -5.48 16.92 -27.00
CA THR A 472 -5.56 15.64 -26.29
C THR A 472 -4.76 15.68 -24.98
N LEU A 473 -3.55 16.25 -25.03
CA LEU A 473 -2.71 16.38 -23.84
C LEU A 473 -3.31 17.34 -22.82
N SER A 474 -3.86 18.49 -23.26
CA SER A 474 -4.55 19.45 -22.38
C SER A 474 -5.77 18.83 -21.70
N ARG A 475 -6.59 18.04 -22.43
CA ARG A 475 -7.70 17.29 -21.86
C ARG A 475 -7.20 16.23 -20.83
N SER A 476 -6.09 15.56 -21.10
CA SER A 476 -5.52 14.59 -20.17
C SER A 476 -5.10 15.26 -18.87
N LEU A 477 -4.44 16.42 -18.93
CA LEU A 477 -4.02 17.16 -17.74
C LEU A 477 -5.19 17.57 -16.85
N SER A 478 -6.32 18.00 -17.45
CA SER A 478 -7.51 18.40 -16.70
C SER A 478 -8.18 17.27 -15.91
N ARG A 479 -7.85 16.00 -16.23
CA ARG A 479 -8.39 14.82 -15.54
C ARG A 479 -7.64 14.47 -14.27
N TYR A 480 -6.44 15.00 -14.08
CA TYR A 480 -5.56 14.59 -13.00
C TYR A 480 -6.18 14.75 -11.60
N PRO A 481 -6.80 15.90 -11.23
CA PRO A 481 -7.43 16.04 -9.91
C PRO A 481 -8.52 14.99 -9.66
N GLU A 482 -9.39 14.76 -10.65
CA GLU A 482 -10.48 13.77 -10.58
C GLU A 482 -9.94 12.34 -10.41
N VAL A 483 -8.82 12.00 -11.09
CA VAL A 483 -8.19 10.69 -10.97
C VAL A 483 -7.60 10.50 -9.57
N VAL A 484 -6.96 11.51 -9.01
CA VAL A 484 -6.40 11.45 -7.65
C VAL A 484 -7.51 11.24 -6.61
N GLU A 485 -8.60 12.00 -6.71
CA GLU A 485 -9.76 11.86 -5.82
C GLU A 485 -10.43 10.49 -5.96
N SER A 486 -10.68 10.06 -7.20
CA SER A 486 -11.30 8.75 -7.46
C SER A 486 -10.43 7.61 -6.94
N ALA A 487 -9.12 7.64 -7.19
CA ALA A 487 -8.19 6.63 -6.73
C ALA A 487 -8.12 6.57 -5.19
N ALA A 488 -8.18 7.72 -4.53
CA ALA A 488 -8.19 7.82 -3.07
C ALA A 488 -9.48 7.24 -2.47
N LEU A 489 -10.65 7.67 -2.95
CA LEU A 489 -11.95 7.28 -2.41
C LEU A 489 -12.31 5.82 -2.73
N ALA A 490 -11.84 5.30 -3.86
CA ALA A 490 -12.02 3.89 -4.22
C ALA A 490 -10.96 2.97 -3.58
N TYR A 491 -9.92 3.51 -2.95
CA TYR A 491 -8.74 2.78 -2.46
C TYR A 491 -7.99 2.04 -3.58
N GLU A 492 -7.89 2.67 -4.76
CA GLU A 492 -7.38 2.07 -5.99
C GLU A 492 -6.19 2.84 -6.58
N PRO A 493 -5.00 2.83 -5.96
CA PRO A 493 -3.84 3.57 -6.47
C PRO A 493 -3.41 3.18 -7.89
N HIS A 494 -3.78 2.00 -8.37
CA HIS A 494 -3.54 1.57 -9.76
C HIS A 494 -4.21 2.48 -10.80
N GLN A 495 -5.33 3.16 -10.48
CA GLN A 495 -5.97 4.14 -11.37
C GLN A 495 -5.00 5.27 -11.72
N LEU A 496 -4.23 5.75 -10.73
CA LEU A 496 -3.22 6.78 -10.94
C LEU A 496 -2.06 6.26 -11.79
N ALA A 497 -1.60 5.03 -11.57
CA ALA A 497 -0.52 4.43 -12.37
C ALA A 497 -0.92 4.30 -13.85
N PHE A 498 -2.15 3.88 -14.13
CA PHE A 498 -2.68 3.84 -15.51
C PHE A 498 -2.79 5.24 -16.14
N PHE A 499 -3.30 6.20 -15.37
CA PHE A 499 -3.39 7.58 -15.83
C PHE A 499 -2.00 8.15 -16.21
N LEU A 500 -0.98 7.92 -15.39
CA LEU A 500 0.38 8.40 -15.68
C LEU A 500 0.97 7.77 -16.94
N ARG A 501 0.71 6.48 -17.16
CA ARG A 501 1.13 5.80 -18.39
C ARG A 501 0.45 6.38 -19.63
N ASP A 502 -0.87 6.62 -19.56
CA ASP A 502 -1.63 7.20 -20.65
C ASP A 502 -1.19 8.65 -20.93
N LEU A 503 -0.94 9.43 -19.87
CA LEU A 503 -0.41 10.79 -20.01
C LEU A 503 0.98 10.79 -20.66
N ALA A 504 1.86 9.88 -20.26
CA ALA A 504 3.17 9.70 -20.88
C ALA A 504 3.05 9.32 -22.38
N THR A 505 2.11 8.44 -22.73
CA THR A 505 1.84 8.05 -24.11
C THR A 505 1.40 9.25 -24.96
N ASN A 506 0.46 10.04 -24.44
CA ASN A 506 0.00 11.26 -25.11
C ASN A 506 1.14 12.27 -25.30
N PHE A 507 1.99 12.44 -24.28
CA PHE A 507 3.15 13.32 -24.37
C PHE A 507 4.19 12.82 -25.36
N HIS A 508 4.54 11.53 -25.36
CA HIS A 508 5.49 10.97 -26.33
C HIS A 508 5.00 11.08 -27.76
N THR A 509 3.70 10.85 -28.00
CA THR A 509 3.08 11.04 -29.31
C THR A 509 3.19 12.49 -29.76
N TYR A 510 2.89 13.45 -28.90
CA TYR A 510 3.02 14.86 -29.18
C TYR A 510 4.48 15.27 -29.45
N TYR A 511 5.40 14.82 -28.58
CA TYR A 511 6.83 15.14 -28.69
C TYR A 511 7.45 14.64 -30.01
N ASN A 512 7.02 13.49 -30.50
CA ASN A 512 7.52 12.91 -31.74
C ASN A 512 6.90 13.57 -33.00
N ALA A 513 5.69 14.13 -32.87
CA ALA A 513 4.98 14.72 -34.01
C ALA A 513 5.35 16.19 -34.26
N TYR A 514 5.77 16.94 -33.23
CA TYR A 514 5.94 18.39 -33.37
C TYR A 514 7.27 18.89 -32.79
N THR A 515 7.82 19.94 -33.44
CA THR A 515 8.98 20.66 -32.94
C THR A 515 8.55 21.68 -31.88
N PHE A 516 9.15 21.64 -30.69
CA PHE A 516 8.87 22.57 -29.59
C PHE A 516 9.62 23.89 -29.73
N LEU A 517 10.92 23.81 -30.06
CA LEU A 517 11.82 24.98 -30.15
C LEU A 517 11.73 25.62 -31.54
N VAL A 518 10.51 26.05 -31.92
CA VAL A 518 10.24 26.78 -33.16
C VAL A 518 10.67 28.24 -33.07
N ALA A 519 10.84 28.90 -34.22
CA ALA A 519 11.22 30.31 -34.32
C ALA A 519 10.13 31.25 -33.78
N ASP A 520 8.85 30.89 -34.01
CA ASP A 520 7.69 31.64 -33.51
C ASP A 520 7.69 31.60 -31.97
N THR A 521 7.98 32.75 -31.35
CA THR A 521 8.12 32.87 -29.88
C THR A 521 6.82 32.58 -29.14
N ALA A 522 5.66 33.01 -29.67
CA ALA A 522 4.36 32.77 -29.07
C ALA A 522 4.01 31.28 -29.02
N LEU A 523 4.12 30.60 -30.18
CA LEU A 523 3.87 29.17 -30.27
C LEU A 523 4.89 28.34 -29.45
N ARG A 524 6.17 28.73 -29.48
CA ARG A 524 7.22 28.10 -28.67
C ARG A 524 6.89 28.16 -27.18
N ASN A 525 6.54 29.35 -26.66
CA ASN A 525 6.20 29.50 -25.24
C ASN A 525 4.93 28.72 -24.87
N ALA A 526 3.89 28.70 -25.70
CA ALA A 526 2.69 27.91 -25.48
C ALA A 526 2.99 26.39 -25.41
N ARG A 527 3.80 25.86 -26.35
CA ARG A 527 4.23 24.45 -26.36
C ARG A 527 5.07 24.07 -25.15
N LEU A 528 5.97 24.97 -24.75
CA LEU A 528 6.78 24.77 -23.53
C LEU A 528 5.92 24.80 -22.27
N ALA A 529 4.90 25.67 -22.18
CA ALA A 529 3.96 25.70 -21.07
C ALA A 529 3.22 24.36 -20.92
N LEU A 530 2.70 23.81 -22.02
CA LEU A 530 2.02 22.50 -22.04
C LEU A 530 2.97 21.37 -21.62
N ALA A 531 4.22 21.37 -22.10
CA ALA A 531 5.24 20.40 -21.72
C ALA A 531 5.58 20.50 -20.21
N MET A 532 5.78 21.71 -19.69
CA MET A 532 6.07 21.93 -18.28
C MET A 532 4.90 21.52 -17.38
N ALA A 533 3.67 21.84 -17.75
CA ALA A 533 2.47 21.39 -17.03
C ALA A 533 2.43 19.84 -16.99
N THR A 534 2.72 19.18 -18.11
CA THR A 534 2.82 17.71 -18.18
C THR A 534 3.89 17.17 -17.22
N ARG A 535 5.08 17.78 -17.21
CA ARG A 535 6.16 17.40 -16.28
C ARG A 535 5.74 17.51 -14.82
N HIS A 536 5.02 18.58 -14.44
CA HIS A 536 4.55 18.76 -13.06
C HIS A 536 3.54 17.69 -12.65
N VAL A 537 2.58 17.38 -13.51
CA VAL A 537 1.58 16.33 -13.25
C VAL A 537 2.25 14.94 -13.16
N LEU A 538 3.18 14.60 -14.07
CA LEU A 538 3.94 13.36 -14.00
C LEU A 538 4.71 13.25 -12.68
N ARG A 539 5.43 14.30 -12.29
CA ARG A 539 6.20 14.34 -11.03
C ARG A 539 5.28 14.15 -9.81
N ASN A 540 4.17 14.88 -9.75
CA ASN A 540 3.24 14.80 -8.63
C ASN A 540 2.59 13.41 -8.53
N GLY A 541 2.16 12.84 -9.65
CA GLY A 541 1.57 11.51 -9.67
C GLY A 541 2.57 10.41 -9.30
N LEU A 542 3.81 10.48 -9.81
CA LEU A 542 4.89 9.56 -9.42
C LEU A 542 5.20 9.66 -7.93
N ALA A 543 5.27 10.89 -7.37
CA ALA A 543 5.51 11.10 -5.95
C ALA A 543 4.43 10.48 -5.06
N ILE A 544 3.15 10.55 -5.45
CA ILE A 544 2.05 9.88 -4.74
C ILE A 544 2.27 8.36 -4.70
N LEU A 545 2.75 7.76 -5.79
CA LEU A 545 3.07 6.34 -5.85
C LEU A 545 4.40 5.99 -5.16
N GLY A 546 5.15 7.00 -4.68
CA GLY A 546 6.47 6.84 -4.08
C GLY A 546 7.53 6.41 -5.09
N VAL A 547 7.42 6.90 -6.32
CA VAL A 547 8.34 6.69 -7.44
C VAL A 547 9.02 8.00 -7.79
N SER A 548 10.30 7.96 -8.08
CA SER A 548 11.06 9.16 -8.42
C SER A 548 10.74 9.69 -9.83
N ALA A 549 10.99 10.97 -10.05
CA ALA A 549 10.89 11.63 -11.36
C ALA A 549 12.29 12.15 -11.77
N PRO A 550 13.15 11.32 -12.38
CA PRO A 550 14.51 11.68 -12.74
C PRO A 550 14.53 12.79 -13.80
N LYS A 551 15.54 13.65 -13.73
CA LYS A 551 15.74 14.72 -14.71
C LYS A 551 16.43 14.23 -15.99
N SER A 552 17.15 13.14 -15.91
CA SER A 552 17.88 12.48 -17.01
C SER A 552 17.79 10.97 -16.87
N MET A 553 17.76 10.27 -17.98
CA MET A 553 17.76 8.82 -18.09
C MET A 553 18.68 8.37 -19.20
#